data_d4787706801e3386c14d05aded7f5973
#
_entry.id   d4787706801e3386c14d05aded7f5973
#
_cell.length_a   1.000
_cell.length_b   1.000
_cell.length_c   1.000
_cell.angle_alpha   90.00
_cell.angle_beta   90.00
_cell.angle_gamma   90.00
#
_symmetry.space_group_name_H-M   'P 1'
#
loop_
_entity.id
_entity.type
_entity.pdbx_description
1 polymer ?
#
loop_
_entity_poly.entity_id
_entity_poly.type
_entity_poly.pdbx_seq_one_letter_code
_entity_poly.pdbx_strand_id
1 'polypeptide(L)'
;AALHPADAGGGDSDGLLGLRRLEDVEEAFESATREAEVAFGNGDCFLERFLDRPRHVEVQILADTHGDVKAIGTRDCSLQRRNQKLIEEAPAPFLSDAITEHLKRTAVAICRKAGYVSAGTVEFLVADDGTMSFMEVNTRIQVEHPVTEEVTGVDLVAAQLAIAEGVHVTDIPGLEHGTPVPHGHAIEFRINAEDPSLGFVPFPGIVERLNVPTGPGIRFDPGVAQGGAIPGQFDSMIAKLIVSAPSRSACLTRARHALDELAIAGVPTVRKFDQAVLEQPAFVATDGDFGVYTRWIEEEFLPSVDVRTLADGKPGRRAAAPEPVESWVEVDGKRVRLGLPASLASVAALGAGLAGLAGAGATGDPALTSDSGESVIQALLNAYQKSVPAGSGTQTAANSDIASTQDTPIESTITGTVVRWLADDGAHVEENEPIVVLEAMKMEIEITAPVAGILHRSAQAGDTAQYGDPLGAIS
;
A
#
# COMPACT_ATOMS: atom_id res chain seq x y z
N ALA A 1 -24.52 -5.12 -16.27
CA ALA A 1 -23.82 -3.99 -16.88
C ALA A 1 -23.20 -3.15 -15.77
N ALA A 2 -22.10 -2.51 -16.04
CA ALA A 2 -21.47 -1.56 -15.14
C ALA A 2 -21.44 -0.18 -15.81
N LEU A 3 -21.66 0.88 -15.03
CA LEU A 3 -21.58 2.26 -15.47
C LEU A 3 -20.27 2.87 -14.95
N HIS A 4 -19.52 3.50 -15.84
CA HIS A 4 -18.27 4.19 -15.51
C HIS A 4 -18.33 5.65 -15.92
N PRO A 5 -17.83 6.60 -15.09
CA PRO A 5 -17.48 7.94 -15.54
C PRO A 5 -16.35 7.88 -16.59
N ALA A 6 -16.45 8.66 -17.65
CA ALA A 6 -15.47 8.63 -18.74
C ALA A 6 -14.07 9.12 -18.34
N ASP A 7 -13.97 9.96 -17.31
CA ASP A 7 -12.73 10.56 -16.81
C ASP A 7 -12.16 9.89 -15.54
N ALA A 8 -12.81 8.84 -15.02
CA ALA A 8 -12.23 8.03 -13.97
C ALA A 8 -11.02 7.30 -14.55
N GLY A 9 -9.82 7.80 -14.29
CA GLY A 9 -8.57 7.16 -14.69
C GLY A 9 -8.56 5.72 -14.18
N GLY A 10 -8.25 4.77 -15.05
CA GLY A 10 -8.36 3.34 -14.78
C GLY A 10 -7.69 2.95 -13.46
N GLY A 11 -8.47 2.43 -12.54
CA GLY A 11 -7.98 1.90 -11.27
C GLY A 11 -8.89 2.05 -10.06
N ASP A 12 -9.77 3.05 -10.02
CA ASP A 12 -10.63 3.26 -8.86
C ASP A 12 -12.09 2.89 -9.17
N SER A 13 -12.59 1.88 -8.46
CA SER A 13 -13.96 1.35 -8.59
C SER A 13 -15.04 2.22 -7.94
N ASP A 14 -14.70 3.36 -7.38
CA ASP A 14 -15.61 4.20 -6.59
C ASP A 14 -16.74 4.86 -7.41
N GLY A 15 -16.73 4.73 -8.74
CA GLY A 15 -17.82 5.14 -9.63
C GLY A 15 -18.54 4.00 -10.34
N LEU A 16 -18.30 2.73 -9.95
CA LEU A 16 -18.85 1.56 -10.63
C LEU A 16 -20.22 1.18 -10.10
N LEU A 17 -21.30 1.50 -10.81
CA LEU A 17 -22.64 1.02 -10.48
C LEU A 17 -22.92 -0.31 -11.20
N GLY A 18 -22.93 -1.40 -10.43
CA GLY A 18 -23.28 -2.74 -10.92
C GLY A 18 -24.78 -2.88 -11.20
N LEU A 19 -25.16 -2.96 -12.47
CA LEU A 19 -26.57 -3.08 -12.91
C LEU A 19 -26.90 -4.53 -13.23
N ARG A 20 -27.92 -5.08 -12.56
CA ARG A 20 -28.42 -6.44 -12.80
C ARG A 20 -29.73 -6.47 -13.61
N ARG A 21 -30.48 -5.37 -13.66
CA ARG A 21 -31.80 -5.28 -14.28
C ARG A 21 -31.82 -4.11 -15.27
N LEU A 22 -32.46 -4.31 -16.44
CA LEU A 22 -32.59 -3.27 -17.47
C LEU A 22 -33.40 -2.05 -16.99
N GLU A 23 -34.36 -2.27 -16.09
CA GLU A 23 -35.21 -1.21 -15.55
C GLU A 23 -34.46 -0.25 -14.62
N ASP A 24 -33.31 -0.65 -14.08
CA ASP A 24 -32.49 0.17 -13.17
C ASP A 24 -31.50 1.07 -13.94
N VAL A 25 -31.37 0.88 -15.28
CA VAL A 25 -30.31 1.56 -16.09
C VAL A 25 -30.52 3.06 -16.14
N GLU A 26 -31.76 3.56 -16.31
CA GLU A 26 -32.05 4.98 -16.47
C GLU A 26 -31.73 5.77 -15.17
N GLU A 27 -32.22 5.28 -14.04
CA GLU A 27 -31.98 5.89 -12.73
C GLU A 27 -30.48 5.87 -12.37
N ALA A 28 -29.83 4.75 -12.57
CA ALA A 28 -28.40 4.60 -12.30
C ALA A 28 -27.53 5.47 -13.20
N PHE A 29 -27.90 5.60 -14.50
CA PHE A 29 -27.19 6.47 -15.43
C PHE A 29 -27.30 7.94 -15.03
N GLU A 30 -28.49 8.39 -14.62
CA GLU A 30 -28.68 9.76 -14.11
C GLU A 30 -27.89 10.02 -12.81
N SER A 31 -27.81 9.02 -11.92
CA SER A 31 -27.03 9.13 -10.69
C SER A 31 -25.53 9.22 -11.00
N ALA A 32 -25.01 8.29 -11.80
CA ALA A 32 -23.61 8.26 -12.20
C ALA A 32 -23.20 9.55 -12.94
N THR A 33 -24.05 10.06 -13.83
CA THR A 33 -23.81 11.33 -14.54
C THR A 33 -23.66 12.50 -13.56
N ARG A 34 -24.57 12.60 -12.58
CA ARG A 34 -24.49 13.68 -11.57
C ARG A 34 -23.25 13.57 -10.69
N GLU A 35 -22.93 12.35 -10.24
CA GLU A 35 -21.72 12.11 -9.44
C GLU A 35 -20.45 12.43 -10.23
N ALA A 36 -20.37 11.97 -11.49
CA ALA A 36 -19.24 12.27 -12.36
C ALA A 36 -19.07 13.77 -12.63
N GLU A 37 -20.18 14.49 -12.84
CA GLU A 37 -20.16 15.94 -13.04
C GLU A 37 -19.66 16.70 -11.82
N VAL A 38 -20.05 16.25 -10.61
CA VAL A 38 -19.59 16.83 -9.34
C VAL A 38 -18.12 16.50 -9.06
N ALA A 39 -17.71 15.27 -9.28
CA ALA A 39 -16.35 14.80 -8.94
C ALA A 39 -15.29 15.22 -9.97
N PHE A 40 -15.64 15.17 -11.26
CA PHE A 40 -14.67 15.35 -12.37
C PHE A 40 -14.97 16.56 -13.28
N GLY A 41 -16.11 17.25 -13.08
CA GLY A 41 -16.53 18.34 -13.94
C GLY A 41 -17.02 17.88 -15.33
N ASN A 42 -17.17 16.57 -15.54
CA ASN A 42 -17.67 15.96 -16.77
C ASN A 42 -18.60 14.79 -16.41
N GLY A 43 -19.83 14.83 -16.96
CA GLY A 43 -20.87 13.83 -16.72
C GLY A 43 -20.88 12.67 -17.72
N ASP A 44 -19.90 12.57 -18.63
CA ASP A 44 -19.84 11.48 -19.59
C ASP A 44 -19.66 10.13 -18.89
N CYS A 45 -20.59 9.21 -19.17
CA CYS A 45 -20.58 7.85 -18.62
C CYS A 45 -20.70 6.83 -19.76
N PHE A 46 -20.13 5.65 -19.57
CA PHE A 46 -20.28 4.53 -20.48
C PHE A 46 -20.68 3.24 -19.76
N LEU A 47 -21.27 2.32 -20.50
CA LEU A 47 -21.73 1.03 -20.01
C LEU A 47 -20.79 -0.08 -20.45
N GLU A 48 -20.39 -0.92 -19.50
CA GLU A 48 -19.62 -2.12 -19.76
C GLU A 48 -20.37 -3.40 -19.37
N ARG A 49 -19.92 -4.55 -19.92
CA ARG A 49 -20.40 -5.84 -19.46
C ARG A 49 -19.87 -6.13 -18.07
N PHE A 50 -20.77 -6.27 -17.09
CA PHE A 50 -20.42 -6.76 -15.76
C PHE A 50 -20.20 -8.27 -15.81
N LEU A 51 -19.09 -8.76 -15.27
CA LEU A 51 -18.81 -10.17 -15.09
C LEU A 51 -19.14 -10.57 -13.64
N ASP A 52 -19.96 -11.60 -13.49
CA ASP A 52 -20.25 -12.16 -12.18
C ASP A 52 -19.07 -13.03 -11.71
N ARG A 53 -18.60 -12.81 -10.46
CA ARG A 53 -17.54 -13.60 -9.80
C ARG A 53 -16.29 -13.84 -10.67
N PRO A 54 -15.74 -12.81 -11.34
CA PRO A 54 -14.59 -13.03 -12.21
C PRO A 54 -13.32 -13.24 -11.38
N ARG A 55 -12.43 -14.07 -11.91
CA ARG A 55 -11.04 -14.15 -11.45
C ARG A 55 -10.22 -13.04 -12.08
N HIS A 56 -9.26 -12.50 -11.34
CA HIS A 56 -8.26 -11.59 -11.85
C HIS A 56 -7.01 -12.39 -12.22
N VAL A 57 -6.82 -12.58 -13.50
CA VAL A 57 -5.67 -13.33 -14.04
C VAL A 57 -4.82 -12.41 -14.89
N GLU A 58 -3.51 -12.47 -14.70
CA GLU A 58 -2.59 -11.60 -15.41
C GLU A 58 -1.46 -12.38 -16.08
N VAL A 59 -0.87 -11.77 -17.10
CA VAL A 59 0.24 -12.36 -17.88
C VAL A 59 1.47 -11.47 -17.79
N GLN A 60 2.55 -11.98 -17.21
CA GLN A 60 3.84 -11.31 -17.20
C GLN A 60 4.46 -11.29 -18.59
N ILE A 61 4.82 -10.09 -19.05
CA ILE A 61 5.46 -9.84 -20.35
C ILE A 61 6.90 -9.33 -20.14
N LEU A 62 7.78 -9.78 -21.03
CA LEU A 62 9.05 -9.12 -21.34
C LEU A 62 9.09 -8.82 -22.84
N ALA A 63 9.48 -7.61 -23.19
CA ALA A 63 9.55 -7.14 -24.58
C ALA A 63 10.82 -6.29 -24.79
N ASP A 64 11.49 -6.50 -25.91
CA ASP A 64 12.73 -5.77 -26.24
C ASP A 64 12.52 -4.69 -27.32
N THR A 65 13.56 -3.92 -27.57
CA THR A 65 13.59 -2.86 -28.60
C THR A 65 13.66 -3.41 -30.01
N HIS A 66 13.83 -4.73 -30.21
CA HIS A 66 13.94 -5.41 -31.49
C HIS A 66 12.59 -5.94 -31.98
N GLY A 67 11.53 -5.84 -31.14
CA GLY A 67 10.17 -6.24 -31.45
C GLY A 67 9.80 -7.63 -30.98
N ASP A 68 10.68 -8.31 -30.27
CA ASP A 68 10.37 -9.57 -29.62
C ASP A 68 9.58 -9.35 -28.32
N VAL A 69 8.50 -10.11 -28.16
CA VAL A 69 7.61 -10.08 -27.00
C VAL A 69 7.40 -11.51 -26.52
N LYS A 70 7.66 -11.76 -25.22
CA LYS A 70 7.50 -13.07 -24.57
C LYS A 70 6.50 -12.97 -23.41
N ALA A 71 5.57 -13.92 -23.35
CA ALA A 71 4.77 -14.17 -22.15
C ALA A 71 5.56 -15.12 -21.24
N ILE A 72 5.88 -14.67 -20.04
CA ILE A 72 6.73 -15.41 -19.10
C ILE A 72 5.91 -16.40 -18.27
N GLY A 73 4.74 -15.99 -17.81
CA GLY A 73 3.86 -16.82 -16.99
C GLY A 73 2.55 -16.11 -16.70
N THR A 74 1.64 -16.84 -16.03
CA THR A 74 0.38 -16.31 -15.53
C THR A 74 0.42 -16.20 -14.02
N ARG A 75 -0.30 -15.23 -13.47
CA ARG A 75 -0.59 -15.10 -12.03
C ARG A 75 -2.09 -15.03 -11.81
N ASP A 76 -2.55 -15.54 -10.68
CA ASP A 76 -3.88 -15.25 -10.15
C ASP A 76 -3.77 -14.23 -9.04
N CYS A 77 -4.52 -13.16 -9.16
CA CYS A 77 -4.58 -12.04 -8.22
C CYS A 77 -6.01 -11.80 -7.74
N SER A 78 -6.85 -12.83 -7.77
CA SER A 78 -8.26 -12.74 -7.40
C SER A 78 -8.48 -12.47 -5.93
N LEU A 79 -7.51 -12.85 -5.07
CA LEU A 79 -7.59 -12.61 -3.64
C LEU A 79 -7.18 -11.18 -3.31
N GLN A 80 -8.13 -10.29 -3.38
CA GLN A 80 -7.98 -8.86 -3.23
C GLN A 80 -9.13 -8.28 -2.41
N ARG A 81 -8.91 -7.11 -1.84
CA ARG A 81 -9.92 -6.34 -1.10
C ARG A 81 -9.95 -4.93 -1.64
N ARG A 82 -11.14 -4.42 -2.01
CA ARG A 82 -11.29 -3.10 -2.64
C ARG A 82 -10.26 -2.85 -3.74
N ASN A 83 -10.11 -3.84 -4.64
CA ASN A 83 -9.14 -3.86 -5.74
C ASN A 83 -7.65 -3.85 -5.33
N GLN A 84 -7.32 -3.95 -4.03
CA GLN A 84 -5.95 -4.14 -3.56
C GLN A 84 -5.66 -5.63 -3.41
N LYS A 85 -4.68 -6.12 -4.15
CA LYS A 85 -4.21 -7.50 -4.11
C LYS A 85 -3.59 -7.79 -2.74
N LEU A 86 -3.87 -8.95 -2.15
CA LEU A 86 -3.37 -9.38 -0.84
C LEU A 86 -2.57 -10.68 -0.92
N ILE A 87 -3.03 -11.64 -1.75
CA ILE A 87 -2.35 -12.92 -1.97
C ILE A 87 -2.37 -13.20 -3.47
N GLU A 88 -1.23 -13.54 -4.03
CA GLU A 88 -1.05 -13.85 -5.44
C GLU A 88 -0.41 -15.21 -5.64
N GLU A 89 -0.80 -15.92 -6.70
CA GLU A 89 -0.27 -17.26 -7.03
C GLU A 89 0.28 -17.33 -8.46
N ALA A 90 1.34 -18.11 -8.66
CA ALA A 90 1.85 -18.47 -9.96
C ALA A 90 2.20 -19.97 -10.03
N PRO A 91 1.91 -20.61 -11.20
CA PRO A 91 1.03 -20.17 -12.26
C PRO A 91 -0.42 -20.01 -11.76
N ALA A 92 -1.27 -19.26 -12.45
CA ALA A 92 -2.69 -19.14 -12.10
C ALA A 92 -3.31 -20.55 -12.02
N PRO A 93 -3.84 -20.97 -10.84
CA PRO A 93 -4.29 -22.34 -10.64
C PRO A 93 -5.63 -22.62 -11.32
N PHE A 94 -5.92 -23.88 -11.63
CA PHE A 94 -7.21 -24.37 -12.12
C PHE A 94 -7.73 -23.71 -13.41
N LEU A 95 -6.86 -23.11 -14.21
CA LEU A 95 -7.17 -22.70 -15.57
C LEU A 95 -6.92 -23.85 -16.54
N SER A 96 -7.79 -23.99 -17.56
CA SER A 96 -7.49 -24.93 -18.64
C SER A 96 -6.31 -24.44 -19.48
N ASP A 97 -5.58 -25.38 -20.09
CA ASP A 97 -4.49 -25.06 -21.02
C ASP A 97 -4.95 -24.12 -22.14
N ALA A 98 -6.18 -24.33 -22.63
CA ALA A 98 -6.77 -23.51 -23.70
C ALA A 98 -6.92 -22.05 -23.27
N ILE A 99 -7.42 -21.78 -22.04
CA ILE A 99 -7.56 -20.44 -21.47
C ILE A 99 -6.17 -19.83 -21.26
N THR A 100 -5.26 -20.58 -20.62
CA THR A 100 -3.88 -20.12 -20.33
C THR A 100 -3.16 -19.70 -21.62
N GLU A 101 -3.21 -20.52 -22.67
CA GLU A 101 -2.57 -20.22 -23.94
C GLU A 101 -3.26 -19.09 -24.70
N HIS A 102 -4.58 -18.93 -24.53
CA HIS A 102 -5.30 -17.79 -25.12
C HIS A 102 -4.88 -16.48 -24.45
N LEU A 103 -4.82 -16.43 -23.11
CA LEU A 103 -4.37 -15.27 -22.36
C LEU A 103 -2.95 -14.85 -22.78
N LYS A 104 -2.01 -15.79 -22.81
CA LYS A 104 -0.62 -15.54 -23.22
C LYS A 104 -0.52 -14.99 -24.64
N ARG A 105 -1.22 -15.61 -25.60
CA ARG A 105 -1.22 -15.13 -27.00
C ARG A 105 -1.80 -13.74 -27.13
N THR A 106 -2.91 -13.47 -26.41
CA THR A 106 -3.57 -12.15 -26.42
C THR A 106 -2.64 -11.09 -25.84
N ALA A 107 -2.03 -11.36 -24.71
CA ALA A 107 -1.08 -10.43 -24.05
C ALA A 107 0.11 -10.11 -24.97
N VAL A 108 0.71 -11.11 -25.62
CA VAL A 108 1.78 -10.92 -26.58
C VAL A 108 1.31 -10.09 -27.79
N ALA A 109 0.10 -10.34 -28.29
CA ALA A 109 -0.43 -9.60 -29.43
C ALA A 109 -0.69 -8.13 -29.11
N ILE A 110 -1.24 -7.83 -27.93
CA ILE A 110 -1.47 -6.46 -27.41
C ILE A 110 -0.14 -5.72 -27.33
N CYS A 111 0.83 -6.27 -26.59
CA CYS A 111 2.12 -5.61 -26.35
C CYS A 111 2.93 -5.43 -27.65
N ARG A 112 2.90 -6.41 -28.56
CA ARG A 112 3.54 -6.29 -29.89
C ARG A 112 2.90 -5.19 -30.71
N LYS A 113 1.56 -5.11 -30.75
CA LYS A 113 0.84 -4.08 -31.51
C LYS A 113 1.09 -2.68 -30.94
N ALA A 114 1.26 -2.57 -29.63
CA ALA A 114 1.59 -1.31 -28.96
C ALA A 114 3.05 -0.89 -29.09
N GLY A 115 3.94 -1.77 -29.58
CA GLY A 115 5.38 -1.53 -29.60
C GLY A 115 5.97 -1.44 -28.19
N TYR A 116 5.42 -2.23 -27.25
CA TYR A 116 5.83 -2.20 -25.85
C TYR A 116 7.28 -2.69 -25.68
N VAL A 117 8.01 -2.07 -24.77
CA VAL A 117 9.39 -2.42 -24.39
C VAL A 117 9.51 -2.46 -22.88
N SER A 118 10.21 -3.40 -22.32
CA SER A 118 10.50 -3.65 -20.90
C SER A 118 9.65 -4.77 -20.29
N ALA A 119 9.69 -4.91 -18.95
CA ALA A 119 8.77 -5.77 -18.20
C ALA A 119 7.43 -5.08 -18.03
N GLY A 120 6.36 -5.79 -18.28
CA GLY A 120 4.99 -5.31 -18.08
C GLY A 120 4.05 -6.47 -17.80
N THR A 121 2.82 -6.15 -17.46
CA THR A 121 1.79 -7.13 -17.14
C THR A 121 0.50 -6.77 -17.86
N VAL A 122 -0.13 -7.76 -18.48
CA VAL A 122 -1.44 -7.61 -19.11
C VAL A 122 -2.47 -8.29 -18.22
N GLU A 123 -3.45 -7.55 -17.75
CA GLU A 123 -4.47 -8.00 -16.81
C GLU A 123 -5.78 -8.34 -17.49
N PHE A 124 -6.42 -9.40 -17.00
CA PHE A 124 -7.68 -9.93 -17.54
C PHE A 124 -8.63 -10.31 -16.40
N LEU A 125 -9.93 -10.14 -16.65
CA LEU A 125 -10.97 -10.82 -15.90
C LEU A 125 -11.37 -12.11 -16.62
N VAL A 126 -11.42 -13.20 -15.86
CA VAL A 126 -11.82 -14.52 -16.36
C VAL A 126 -13.03 -15.00 -15.59
N ALA A 127 -14.17 -15.12 -16.26
CA ALA A 127 -15.42 -15.62 -15.67
C ALA A 127 -15.48 -17.15 -15.70
N ASP A 128 -16.36 -17.74 -14.90
CA ASP A 128 -16.56 -19.19 -14.78
C ASP A 128 -16.98 -19.85 -16.10
N ASP A 129 -17.68 -19.10 -16.97
CA ASP A 129 -18.08 -19.58 -18.31
C ASP A 129 -16.92 -19.58 -19.34
N GLY A 130 -15.73 -19.21 -18.90
CA GLY A 130 -14.53 -19.07 -19.75
C GLY A 130 -14.47 -17.76 -20.53
N THR A 131 -15.41 -16.83 -20.31
CA THR A 131 -15.32 -15.48 -20.87
C THR A 131 -14.09 -14.79 -20.33
N MET A 132 -13.28 -14.22 -21.23
CA MET A 132 -12.09 -13.42 -20.87
C MET A 132 -12.28 -11.98 -21.32
N SER A 133 -12.08 -11.05 -20.42
CA SER A 133 -12.10 -9.62 -20.70
C SER A 133 -10.75 -9.02 -20.41
N PHE A 134 -10.18 -8.28 -21.38
CA PHE A 134 -8.99 -7.47 -21.16
C PHE A 134 -9.35 -6.30 -20.22
N MET A 135 -8.50 -6.02 -19.25
CA MET A 135 -8.62 -4.86 -18.37
C MET A 135 -7.63 -3.77 -18.76
N GLU A 136 -6.36 -4.00 -18.47
CA GLU A 136 -5.32 -2.99 -18.68
C GLU A 136 -3.93 -3.59 -18.91
N VAL A 137 -2.99 -2.73 -19.25
CA VAL A 137 -1.55 -3.07 -19.27
C VAL A 137 -0.83 -2.22 -18.23
N ASN A 138 -0.24 -2.89 -17.25
CA ASN A 138 0.67 -2.23 -16.33
C ASN A 138 2.06 -2.14 -16.96
N THR A 139 2.45 -0.92 -17.33
CA THR A 139 3.71 -0.63 -18.04
C THR A 139 4.91 -0.49 -17.08
N ARG A 140 4.98 -1.37 -16.10
CA ARG A 140 6.00 -1.44 -15.04
C ARG A 140 6.10 -2.85 -14.50
N ILE A 141 7.14 -3.11 -13.70
CA ILE A 141 7.15 -4.30 -12.84
C ILE A 141 6.11 -4.15 -11.73
N GLN A 142 5.44 -5.24 -11.37
CA GLN A 142 4.45 -5.26 -10.30
C GLN A 142 5.02 -5.84 -9.01
N VAL A 143 4.31 -5.63 -7.89
CA VAL A 143 4.69 -6.13 -6.56
C VAL A 143 4.85 -7.64 -6.60
N GLU A 144 3.92 -8.34 -7.23
CA GLU A 144 3.77 -9.80 -7.29
C GLU A 144 4.67 -10.49 -8.33
N HIS A 145 5.63 -9.79 -8.93
CA HIS A 145 6.58 -10.42 -9.85
C HIS A 145 7.38 -11.60 -9.27
N PRO A 146 7.69 -11.62 -7.94
CA PRO A 146 8.48 -12.69 -7.36
C PRO A 146 7.89 -14.08 -7.53
N VAL A 147 6.56 -14.25 -7.50
CA VAL A 147 5.96 -15.60 -7.71
C VAL A 147 6.24 -16.13 -9.13
N THR A 148 6.34 -15.25 -10.12
CA THR A 148 6.74 -15.63 -11.47
C THR A 148 8.22 -16.01 -11.53
N GLU A 149 9.09 -15.26 -10.85
CA GLU A 149 10.53 -15.57 -10.75
C GLU A 149 10.75 -16.95 -10.12
N GLU A 150 10.06 -17.24 -9.01
CA GLU A 150 10.17 -18.50 -8.29
C GLU A 150 9.79 -19.72 -9.13
N VAL A 151 8.76 -19.63 -9.97
CA VAL A 151 8.31 -20.76 -10.78
C VAL A 151 8.99 -20.85 -12.15
N THR A 152 9.63 -19.78 -12.63
CA THR A 152 10.27 -19.77 -13.96
C THR A 152 11.79 -19.75 -13.91
N GLY A 153 12.37 -19.30 -12.79
CA GLY A 153 13.81 -19.07 -12.65
C GLY A 153 14.33 -17.85 -13.42
N VAL A 154 13.44 -17.02 -13.98
CA VAL A 154 13.79 -15.78 -14.70
C VAL A 154 13.84 -14.62 -13.72
N ASP A 155 14.98 -13.95 -13.58
CA ASP A 155 15.12 -12.69 -12.84
C ASP A 155 14.55 -11.56 -13.69
N LEU A 156 13.32 -11.13 -13.37
CA LEU A 156 12.60 -10.11 -14.14
C LEU A 156 13.20 -8.71 -13.99
N VAL A 157 13.81 -8.42 -12.85
CA VAL A 157 14.47 -7.11 -12.63
C VAL A 157 15.77 -7.04 -13.42
N ALA A 158 16.59 -8.09 -13.37
CA ALA A 158 17.79 -8.17 -14.20
C ALA A 158 17.43 -8.16 -15.70
N ALA A 159 16.35 -8.82 -16.09
CA ALA A 159 15.84 -8.78 -17.46
C ALA A 159 15.44 -7.37 -17.92
N GLN A 160 14.79 -6.57 -17.06
CA GLN A 160 14.48 -5.16 -17.37
C GLN A 160 15.75 -4.35 -17.67
N LEU A 161 16.78 -4.51 -16.84
CA LEU A 161 18.05 -3.81 -17.02
C LEU A 161 18.75 -4.24 -18.32
N ALA A 162 18.81 -5.55 -18.59
CA ALA A 162 19.39 -6.08 -19.83
C ALA A 162 18.66 -5.57 -21.09
N ILE A 163 17.33 -5.55 -21.07
CA ILE A 163 16.51 -5.01 -22.16
C ILE A 163 16.80 -3.50 -22.37
N ALA A 164 16.94 -2.74 -21.28
CA ALA A 164 17.28 -1.32 -21.35
C ALA A 164 18.67 -1.08 -21.94
N GLU A 165 19.60 -2.02 -21.77
CA GLU A 165 20.92 -2.03 -22.41
C GLU A 165 20.89 -2.50 -23.87
N GLY A 166 19.73 -2.93 -24.38
CA GLY A 166 19.56 -3.36 -25.77
C GLY A 166 19.76 -4.87 -26.02
N VAL A 167 19.79 -5.68 -24.95
CA VAL A 167 19.86 -7.14 -25.06
C VAL A 167 18.54 -7.68 -25.63
N HIS A 168 18.64 -8.68 -26.54
CA HIS A 168 17.45 -9.39 -27.03
C HIS A 168 16.80 -10.19 -25.90
N VAL A 169 15.47 -10.18 -25.87
CA VAL A 169 14.73 -10.97 -24.85
C VAL A 169 15.02 -12.46 -24.93
N THR A 170 15.40 -12.95 -26.11
CA THR A 170 15.82 -14.36 -26.33
C THR A 170 17.20 -14.69 -25.76
N ASP A 171 18.03 -13.69 -25.46
CA ASP A 171 19.37 -13.87 -24.90
C ASP A 171 19.37 -13.73 -23.36
N ILE A 172 18.20 -13.48 -22.77
CA ILE A 172 18.03 -13.44 -21.32
C ILE A 172 18.06 -14.87 -20.76
N PRO A 173 18.83 -15.11 -19.69
CA PRO A 173 18.90 -16.43 -19.05
C PRO A 173 17.50 -17.00 -18.72
N GLY A 174 17.27 -18.23 -19.17
CA GLY A 174 15.96 -18.91 -19.02
C GLY A 174 14.96 -18.68 -20.13
N LEU A 175 15.26 -17.78 -21.12
CA LEU A 175 14.39 -17.47 -22.25
C LEU A 175 14.96 -17.93 -23.61
N GLU A 176 16.13 -18.56 -23.64
CA GLU A 176 16.84 -18.97 -24.85
C GLU A 176 16.03 -19.97 -25.71
N HIS A 177 15.16 -20.75 -25.05
CA HIS A 177 14.34 -21.76 -25.69
C HIS A 177 12.86 -21.39 -25.82
N GLY A 178 12.52 -20.12 -25.60
CA GLY A 178 11.16 -19.60 -25.70
C GLY A 178 10.53 -19.29 -24.35
N THR A 179 9.20 -19.39 -24.24
CA THR A 179 8.47 -19.20 -22.99
C THR A 179 8.88 -20.30 -21.98
N PRO A 180 9.28 -19.93 -20.74
CA PRO A 180 9.63 -20.92 -19.73
C PRO A 180 8.41 -21.75 -19.33
N VAL A 181 8.65 -23.03 -19.04
CA VAL A 181 7.64 -23.89 -18.44
C VAL A 181 7.72 -23.70 -16.91
N PRO A 182 6.63 -23.33 -16.25
CA PRO A 182 6.65 -23.18 -14.79
C PRO A 182 7.03 -24.48 -14.07
N HIS A 183 7.88 -24.38 -13.07
CA HIS A 183 8.28 -25.49 -12.19
C HIS A 183 7.65 -25.30 -10.82
N GLY A 184 6.73 -26.21 -10.45
CA GLY A 184 6.05 -26.14 -9.15
C GLY A 184 5.01 -25.04 -9.06
N HIS A 185 4.91 -24.42 -7.90
CA HIS A 185 3.94 -23.40 -7.57
C HIS A 185 4.52 -22.42 -6.56
N ALA A 186 4.17 -21.14 -6.66
CA ALA A 186 4.55 -20.12 -5.70
C ALA A 186 3.33 -19.27 -5.29
N ILE A 187 3.33 -18.84 -4.03
CA ILE A 187 2.32 -17.96 -3.46
C ILE A 187 3.06 -16.81 -2.76
N GLU A 188 2.64 -15.58 -3.04
CA GLU A 188 3.08 -14.38 -2.34
C GLU A 188 2.00 -13.91 -1.38
N PHE A 189 2.39 -13.50 -0.19
CA PHE A 189 1.56 -12.84 0.81
C PHE A 189 2.10 -11.42 1.01
N ARG A 190 1.26 -10.43 0.79
CA ARG A 190 1.59 -9.04 1.13
C ARG A 190 1.41 -8.84 2.62
N ILE A 191 2.49 -8.75 3.35
CA ILE A 191 2.44 -8.51 4.79
C ILE A 191 2.29 -7.01 5.03
N ASN A 192 1.06 -6.58 5.21
CA ASN A 192 0.71 -5.17 5.43
C ASN A 192 0.56 -4.87 6.93
N ALA A 193 0.95 -3.65 7.33
CA ALA A 193 0.65 -3.09 8.65
C ALA A 193 -0.79 -2.58 8.69
N GLU A 194 -1.73 -3.51 8.78
CA GLU A 194 -3.17 -3.26 8.76
C GLU A 194 -3.86 -4.13 9.80
N ASP A 195 -4.98 -3.66 10.34
CA ASP A 195 -5.81 -4.45 11.28
C ASP A 195 -7.07 -4.94 10.58
N PRO A 196 -7.15 -6.23 10.21
CA PRO A 196 -8.33 -6.81 9.59
C PRO A 196 -9.57 -6.74 10.50
N SER A 197 -9.42 -6.75 11.82
CA SER A 197 -10.54 -6.66 12.77
C SER A 197 -11.20 -5.29 12.80
N LEU A 198 -10.49 -4.27 12.34
CA LEU A 198 -10.97 -2.89 12.20
C LEU A 198 -11.20 -2.50 10.72
N GLY A 199 -11.50 -3.48 9.86
CA GLY A 199 -11.73 -3.23 8.44
C GLY A 199 -10.45 -2.93 7.65
N PHE A 200 -9.31 -3.53 8.03
CA PHE A 200 -8.01 -3.35 7.38
C PHE A 200 -7.49 -1.91 7.45
N VAL A 201 -7.78 -1.24 8.56
CA VAL A 201 -7.23 0.11 8.79
C VAL A 201 -5.71 0.03 8.86
N PRO A 202 -4.97 0.88 8.11
CA PRO A 202 -3.52 0.93 8.16
C PRO A 202 -3.01 1.50 9.49
N PHE A 203 -1.92 0.89 10.00
CA PHE A 203 -1.29 1.29 11.25
C PHE A 203 0.18 1.67 11.03
N PRO A 204 0.48 2.96 10.81
CA PRO A 204 1.85 3.45 10.85
C PRO A 204 2.45 3.23 12.25
N GLY A 205 3.71 2.83 12.30
CA GLY A 205 4.35 2.57 13.61
C GLY A 205 5.76 2.02 13.47
N ILE A 206 6.34 1.63 14.60
CA ILE A 206 7.67 1.02 14.65
C ILE A 206 7.53 -0.50 14.68
N VAL A 207 8.26 -1.18 13.81
CA VAL A 207 8.39 -2.64 13.83
C VAL A 207 9.36 -3.02 14.97
N GLU A 208 8.83 -3.24 16.18
CA GLU A 208 9.64 -3.54 17.37
C GLU A 208 10.34 -4.90 17.27
N ARG A 209 9.68 -5.86 16.60
CA ARG A 209 10.20 -7.22 16.39
C ARG A 209 9.85 -7.70 15.00
N LEU A 210 10.83 -8.31 14.33
CA LEU A 210 10.66 -8.96 13.03
C LEU A 210 11.45 -10.28 13.03
N ASN A 211 10.75 -11.40 13.21
CA ASN A 211 11.31 -12.73 13.04
C ASN A 211 10.84 -13.25 11.67
N VAL A 212 11.79 -13.46 10.77
CA VAL A 212 11.54 -13.90 9.40
C VAL A 212 11.62 -15.43 9.34
N PRO A 213 10.64 -16.12 8.74
CA PRO A 213 10.73 -17.55 8.47
C PRO A 213 11.87 -17.84 7.48
N THR A 214 12.50 -18.99 7.61
CA THR A 214 13.63 -19.38 6.76
C THR A 214 13.51 -20.83 6.32
N GLY A 215 14.19 -21.19 5.24
CA GLY A 215 14.25 -22.56 4.75
C GLY A 215 14.04 -22.67 3.24
N PRO A 216 14.11 -23.91 2.69
CA PRO A 216 13.93 -24.13 1.26
C PRO A 216 12.56 -23.67 0.76
N GLY A 217 12.55 -22.86 -0.30
CA GLY A 217 11.33 -22.32 -0.90
C GLY A 217 10.65 -21.24 -0.06
N ILE A 218 11.38 -20.59 0.85
CA ILE A 218 10.96 -19.37 1.56
C ILE A 218 11.84 -18.23 1.08
N ARG A 219 11.20 -17.21 0.52
CA ARG A 219 11.80 -15.91 0.18
C ARG A 219 11.05 -14.82 0.95
N PHE A 220 11.78 -13.88 1.51
CA PHE A 220 11.22 -12.76 2.23
C PHE A 220 11.87 -11.48 1.74
N ASP A 221 11.07 -10.60 1.15
CA ASP A 221 11.51 -9.32 0.58
C ASP A 221 11.03 -8.18 1.50
N PRO A 222 11.86 -7.73 2.48
CA PRO A 222 11.44 -6.72 3.44
C PRO A 222 11.55 -5.30 2.87
N GLY A 223 10.53 -4.48 3.17
CA GLY A 223 10.57 -3.02 2.99
C GLY A 223 11.02 -2.27 4.24
N VAL A 224 11.03 -2.96 5.41
CA VAL A 224 11.41 -2.37 6.70
C VAL A 224 12.23 -3.37 7.52
N ALA A 225 13.18 -2.88 8.29
CA ALA A 225 13.95 -3.68 9.24
C ALA A 225 13.35 -3.58 10.66
N GLN A 226 13.74 -4.50 11.56
CA GLN A 226 13.41 -4.37 12.99
C GLN A 226 13.95 -3.05 13.53
N GLY A 227 13.11 -2.32 14.27
CA GLY A 227 13.38 -0.97 14.75
C GLY A 227 13.06 0.13 13.75
N GLY A 228 12.75 -0.22 12.50
CA GLY A 228 12.34 0.72 11.46
C GLY A 228 10.89 1.17 11.62
N ALA A 229 10.58 2.35 11.11
CA ALA A 229 9.24 2.92 11.12
C ALA A 229 8.52 2.69 9.80
N ILE A 230 7.23 2.40 9.88
CA ILE A 230 6.30 2.41 8.74
C ILE A 230 5.66 3.80 8.74
N PRO A 231 5.97 4.63 7.74
CA PRO A 231 5.46 6.00 7.68
C PRO A 231 4.02 6.03 7.15
N GLY A 232 3.18 6.92 7.70
CA GLY A 232 1.79 7.06 7.29
C GLY A 232 1.56 7.68 5.89
N GLN A 233 2.63 8.20 5.25
CA GLN A 233 2.55 8.84 3.93
C GLN A 233 2.70 7.88 2.75
N PHE A 234 3.06 6.62 3.00
CA PHE A 234 3.29 5.61 1.98
C PHE A 234 2.36 4.41 2.19
N ASP A 235 2.61 3.35 1.43
CA ASP A 235 1.88 2.08 1.54
C ASP A 235 2.13 1.39 2.90
N SER A 236 1.15 0.63 3.37
CA SER A 236 1.20 -0.16 4.62
C SER A 236 2.11 -1.39 4.55
N MET A 237 2.65 -1.73 3.37
CA MET A 237 3.38 -2.98 3.15
C MET A 237 4.72 -3.01 3.91
N ILE A 238 4.83 -3.97 4.82
CA ILE A 238 6.04 -4.25 5.60
C ILE A 238 7.01 -5.09 4.76
N ALA A 239 6.48 -6.12 4.11
CA ALA A 239 7.26 -7.09 3.36
C ALA A 239 6.39 -7.93 2.43
N LYS A 240 7.04 -8.70 1.57
CA LYS A 240 6.43 -9.78 0.82
C LYS A 240 7.01 -11.10 1.34
N LEU A 241 6.13 -12.03 1.70
CA LEU A 241 6.49 -13.42 2.00
C LEU A 241 6.14 -14.27 0.79
N ILE A 242 7.13 -14.80 0.11
CA ILE A 242 6.96 -15.65 -1.05
C ILE A 242 7.33 -17.08 -0.67
N VAL A 243 6.41 -18.00 -0.96
CA VAL A 243 6.58 -19.42 -0.66
C VAL A 243 6.48 -20.21 -1.95
N SER A 244 7.48 -21.06 -2.23
CA SER A 244 7.51 -21.91 -3.42
C SER A 244 7.68 -23.38 -3.06
N ALA A 245 7.08 -24.28 -3.87
CA ALA A 245 7.16 -25.73 -3.68
C ALA A 245 6.91 -26.48 -4.99
N PRO A 246 7.23 -27.81 -5.06
CA PRO A 246 7.01 -28.60 -6.28
C PRO A 246 5.54 -28.74 -6.71
N SER A 247 4.57 -28.45 -5.86
CA SER A 247 3.14 -28.48 -6.17
C SER A 247 2.38 -27.44 -5.32
N ARG A 248 1.17 -27.05 -5.76
CA ARG A 248 0.31 -26.12 -5.01
C ARG A 248 0.00 -26.64 -3.59
N SER A 249 -0.34 -27.92 -3.44
CA SER A 249 -0.64 -28.48 -2.11
C SER A 249 0.57 -28.45 -1.17
N ALA A 250 1.76 -28.73 -1.68
CA ALA A 250 3.01 -28.60 -0.91
C ALA A 250 3.32 -27.12 -0.59
N CYS A 251 3.02 -26.21 -1.53
CA CYS A 251 3.16 -24.77 -1.33
C CYS A 251 2.23 -24.27 -0.22
N LEU A 252 0.95 -24.64 -0.22
CA LEU A 252 -0.01 -24.31 0.83
C LEU A 252 0.43 -24.83 2.20
N THR A 253 0.95 -26.07 2.27
CA THR A 253 1.47 -26.64 3.53
C THR A 253 2.67 -25.83 4.04
N ARG A 254 3.59 -25.49 3.15
CA ARG A 254 4.77 -24.68 3.50
C ARG A 254 4.38 -23.25 3.90
N ALA A 255 3.38 -22.65 3.24
CA ALA A 255 2.88 -21.33 3.55
C ALA A 255 2.30 -21.25 4.97
N ARG A 256 1.53 -22.28 5.40
CA ARG A 256 1.05 -22.35 6.78
C ARG A 256 2.21 -22.30 7.79
N HIS A 257 3.24 -23.13 7.58
CA HIS A 257 4.40 -23.13 8.47
C HIS A 257 5.15 -21.80 8.43
N ALA A 258 5.34 -21.20 7.25
CA ALA A 258 6.02 -19.93 7.13
C ALA A 258 5.26 -18.79 7.85
N LEU A 259 3.93 -18.73 7.72
CA LEU A 259 3.11 -17.74 8.43
C LEU A 259 3.07 -18.01 9.95
N ASP A 260 3.16 -19.26 10.39
CA ASP A 260 3.26 -19.60 11.82
C ASP A 260 4.59 -19.14 12.41
N GLU A 261 5.69 -19.28 11.67
CA GLU A 261 7.02 -18.84 12.11
C GLU A 261 7.24 -17.34 12.01
N LEU A 262 6.52 -16.64 11.11
CA LEU A 262 6.60 -15.19 10.96
C LEU A 262 6.08 -14.51 12.23
N ALA A 263 6.90 -13.69 12.87
CA ALA A 263 6.47 -12.91 14.02
C ALA A 263 6.83 -11.44 13.86
N ILE A 264 5.80 -10.59 13.90
CA ILE A 264 5.90 -9.14 13.81
C ILE A 264 5.25 -8.56 15.08
N ALA A 265 5.89 -7.57 15.67
CA ALA A 265 5.33 -6.83 16.81
C ALA A 265 5.60 -5.34 16.67
N GLY A 266 4.80 -4.52 17.36
CA GLY A 266 4.82 -3.06 17.31
C GLY A 266 3.72 -2.48 16.41
N VAL A 267 3.27 -3.24 15.41
CA VAL A 267 2.15 -2.89 14.53
C VAL A 267 1.25 -4.12 14.34
N PRO A 268 -0.07 -3.96 14.17
CA PRO A 268 -0.94 -5.04 13.70
C PRO A 268 -0.59 -5.41 12.25
N THR A 269 -0.87 -6.65 11.86
CA THR A 269 -0.61 -7.14 10.51
C THR A 269 -1.74 -8.01 9.99
N VAL A 270 -1.77 -8.20 8.66
CA VAL A 270 -2.73 -9.09 7.99
C VAL A 270 -2.40 -10.58 8.14
N ARG A 271 -1.29 -10.96 8.82
CA ARG A 271 -0.79 -12.33 8.92
C ARG A 271 -1.86 -13.35 9.37
N LYS A 272 -2.69 -13.02 10.36
CA LYS A 272 -3.77 -13.92 10.80
C LYS A 272 -4.90 -14.04 9.78
N PHE A 273 -5.15 -12.99 9.02
CA PHE A 273 -6.04 -13.06 7.88
C PHE A 273 -5.49 -14.04 6.84
N ASP A 274 -4.20 -13.96 6.50
CA ASP A 274 -3.54 -14.87 5.56
C ASP A 274 -3.62 -16.32 6.03
N GLN A 275 -3.37 -16.58 7.32
CA GLN A 275 -3.55 -17.89 7.92
C GLN A 275 -5.00 -18.41 7.80
N ALA A 276 -5.99 -17.55 8.05
CA ALA A 276 -7.40 -17.92 7.96
C ALA A 276 -7.83 -18.20 6.51
N VAL A 277 -7.28 -17.50 5.52
CA VAL A 277 -7.51 -17.78 4.10
C VAL A 277 -6.97 -19.15 3.71
N LEU A 278 -5.80 -19.55 4.22
CA LEU A 278 -5.21 -20.87 3.95
C LEU A 278 -6.04 -22.05 4.51
N GLU A 279 -7.02 -21.80 5.36
CA GLU A 279 -7.96 -22.80 5.87
C GLU A 279 -9.30 -22.83 5.11
N GLN A 280 -9.52 -21.89 4.17
CA GLN A 280 -10.78 -21.82 3.42
C GLN A 280 -10.84 -22.84 2.30
N PRO A 281 -11.87 -23.69 2.25
CA PRO A 281 -12.02 -24.67 1.17
C PRO A 281 -12.03 -24.03 -0.23
N ALA A 282 -12.65 -22.86 -0.38
CA ALA A 282 -12.69 -22.11 -1.65
C ALA A 282 -11.31 -21.74 -2.17
N PHE A 283 -10.37 -21.39 -1.27
CA PHE A 283 -8.98 -21.06 -1.64
C PHE A 283 -8.12 -22.33 -1.77
N VAL A 284 -8.22 -23.26 -0.80
CA VAL A 284 -7.43 -24.50 -0.82
C VAL A 284 -7.75 -25.36 -2.03
N ALA A 285 -9.05 -25.47 -2.37
CA ALA A 285 -9.56 -26.13 -3.57
C ALA A 285 -8.99 -27.57 -3.76
N THR A 286 -9.04 -28.38 -2.70
CA THR A 286 -8.48 -29.75 -2.72
C THR A 286 -9.09 -30.59 -3.83
N ASP A 287 -10.37 -30.37 -4.12
CA ASP A 287 -11.13 -31.09 -5.14
C ASP A 287 -11.09 -30.41 -6.52
N GLY A 288 -10.27 -29.33 -6.65
CA GLY A 288 -10.14 -28.55 -7.88
C GLY A 288 -11.22 -27.49 -8.07
N ASP A 289 -12.12 -27.33 -7.09
CA ASP A 289 -13.18 -26.32 -7.09
C ASP A 289 -12.66 -25.02 -6.44
N PHE A 290 -11.98 -24.19 -7.24
CA PHE A 290 -11.41 -22.93 -6.79
C PHE A 290 -12.49 -21.83 -6.81
N GLY A 291 -12.95 -21.44 -5.61
CA GLY A 291 -14.08 -20.55 -5.44
C GLY A 291 -13.72 -19.08 -5.22
N VAL A 292 -12.41 -18.70 -5.32
CA VAL A 292 -11.99 -17.31 -5.08
C VAL A 292 -12.17 -16.45 -6.34
N TYR A 293 -12.74 -15.28 -6.16
CA TYR A 293 -12.97 -14.26 -7.19
C TYR A 293 -12.73 -12.86 -6.60
N THR A 294 -12.74 -11.82 -7.43
CA THR A 294 -12.27 -10.47 -7.05
C THR A 294 -12.96 -9.84 -5.83
N ARG A 295 -14.19 -10.23 -5.51
CA ARG A 295 -14.96 -9.74 -4.35
C ARG A 295 -15.24 -10.83 -3.30
N TRP A 296 -14.56 -11.96 -3.39
CA TRP A 296 -14.77 -13.10 -2.51
C TRP A 296 -14.54 -12.76 -1.03
N ILE A 297 -13.55 -11.90 -0.73
CA ILE A 297 -13.25 -11.49 0.65
C ILE A 297 -14.47 -10.80 1.28
N GLU A 298 -15.03 -9.81 0.60
CA GLU A 298 -16.16 -9.02 1.11
C GLU A 298 -17.47 -9.80 1.11
N GLU A 299 -17.71 -10.59 0.06
CA GLU A 299 -19.02 -11.23 -0.15
C GLU A 299 -19.15 -12.56 0.58
N GLU A 300 -18.06 -13.32 0.76
CA GLU A 300 -18.12 -14.67 1.32
C GLU A 300 -17.21 -14.87 2.54
N PHE A 301 -15.94 -14.44 2.48
CA PHE A 301 -14.99 -14.73 3.54
C PHE A 301 -15.29 -13.95 4.83
N LEU A 302 -15.32 -12.62 4.78
CA LEU A 302 -15.56 -11.80 5.98
C LEU A 302 -16.91 -12.10 6.67
N PRO A 303 -18.02 -12.32 5.93
CA PRO A 303 -19.27 -12.74 6.57
C PRO A 303 -19.22 -14.12 7.25
N SER A 304 -18.29 -14.98 6.85
CA SER A 304 -18.17 -16.36 7.37
C SER A 304 -17.28 -16.50 8.61
N VAL A 305 -16.51 -15.46 8.96
CA VAL A 305 -15.52 -15.51 10.06
C VAL A 305 -15.83 -14.48 11.14
N ASP A 306 -15.40 -14.74 12.38
CA ASP A 306 -15.37 -13.68 13.40
C ASP A 306 -14.12 -12.81 13.14
N VAL A 307 -14.33 -11.62 12.56
CA VAL A 307 -13.26 -10.69 12.19
C VAL A 307 -12.32 -10.34 13.35
N ARG A 308 -12.81 -10.40 14.61
CA ARG A 308 -11.98 -10.16 15.81
C ARG A 308 -10.88 -11.19 15.97
N THR A 309 -11.07 -12.39 15.41
CA THR A 309 -10.03 -13.45 15.44
C THR A 309 -8.89 -13.19 14.46
N LEU A 310 -9.11 -12.29 13.50
CA LEU A 310 -8.13 -11.90 12.50
C LEU A 310 -7.14 -10.82 13.01
N ALA A 311 -7.40 -10.25 14.20
CA ALA A 311 -6.48 -9.31 14.82
C ALA A 311 -5.13 -9.98 15.10
N ASP A 312 -4.05 -9.39 14.63
CA ASP A 312 -2.68 -9.84 14.86
C ASP A 312 -1.82 -8.71 15.39
N GLY A 313 -1.24 -8.94 16.55
CA GLY A 313 -0.46 -7.94 17.24
C GLY A 313 -1.32 -6.94 18.04
N LYS A 314 -0.65 -6.13 18.82
CA LYS A 314 -1.22 -4.94 19.46
C LYS A 314 -0.46 -3.74 18.91
N PRO A 315 -1.14 -2.60 18.69
CA PRO A 315 -0.43 -1.37 18.41
C PRO A 315 0.67 -1.22 19.45
N GLY A 316 1.91 -1.13 19.02
CA GLY A 316 3.03 -0.87 19.88
C GLY A 316 2.84 0.45 20.61
N ARG A 317 3.59 0.64 21.68
CA ARG A 317 3.67 1.94 22.34
C ARG A 317 3.91 3.00 21.26
N ARG A 318 3.03 4.02 21.20
CA ARG A 318 3.19 5.20 20.33
C ARG A 318 4.69 5.51 20.23
N ALA A 319 5.25 5.55 19.02
CA ALA A 319 6.55 6.15 18.83
C ALA A 319 6.39 7.60 19.31
N ALA A 320 6.86 7.87 20.51
CA ALA A 320 6.93 9.25 20.96
C ALA A 320 7.67 9.99 19.86
N ALA A 321 7.06 11.08 19.36
CA ALA A 321 7.76 11.94 18.41
C ALA A 321 9.16 12.14 19.00
N PRO A 322 10.23 11.84 18.24
CA PRO A 322 11.57 11.89 18.78
C PRO A 322 11.75 13.26 19.42
N GLU A 323 11.99 13.27 20.72
CA GLU A 323 12.14 14.54 21.47
C GLU A 323 13.23 15.38 20.77
N PRO A 324 12.97 16.66 20.51
CA PRO A 324 13.98 17.52 19.93
C PRO A 324 15.28 17.41 20.74
N VAL A 325 16.38 17.13 20.07
CA VAL A 325 17.69 17.14 20.74
C VAL A 325 18.02 18.57 21.09
N GLU A 326 17.95 18.89 22.36
CA GLU A 326 18.32 20.22 22.86
C GLU A 326 19.84 20.35 22.96
N SER A 327 20.38 21.35 22.32
CA SER A 327 21.80 21.71 22.38
C SER A 327 21.95 23.20 22.71
N TRP A 328 23.06 23.52 23.35
CA TRP A 328 23.39 24.90 23.64
C TRP A 328 24.40 25.40 22.61
N VAL A 329 24.07 26.48 21.92
CA VAL A 329 24.94 27.13 20.95
C VAL A 329 25.29 28.53 21.46
N GLU A 330 26.53 28.95 21.31
CA GLU A 330 26.94 30.29 21.61
C GLU A 330 26.88 31.15 20.34
N VAL A 331 26.04 32.19 20.37
CA VAL A 331 25.90 33.16 19.29
C VAL A 331 26.16 34.53 19.88
N ASP A 332 27.17 35.24 19.36
CA ASP A 332 27.57 36.56 19.80
C ASP A 332 27.87 36.65 21.33
N GLY A 333 28.52 35.61 21.89
CA GLY A 333 28.85 35.53 23.28
C GLY A 333 27.66 35.25 24.23
N LYS A 334 26.49 34.91 23.66
CA LYS A 334 25.30 34.51 24.44
C LYS A 334 25.00 33.03 24.19
N ARG A 335 24.76 32.29 25.24
CA ARG A 335 24.26 30.90 25.16
C ARG A 335 22.79 30.91 24.81
N VAL A 336 22.47 30.30 23.66
CA VAL A 336 21.12 30.13 23.15
C VAL A 336 20.79 28.63 23.12
N ARG A 337 19.61 28.26 23.65
CA ARG A 337 19.10 26.88 23.60
C ARG A 337 18.51 26.65 22.21
N LEU A 338 19.02 25.64 21.52
CA LEU A 338 18.58 25.24 20.18
C LEU A 338 17.95 23.85 20.25
N GLY A 339 16.65 23.74 19.94
CA GLY A 339 15.95 22.47 19.75
C GLY A 339 16.07 22.03 18.28
N LEU A 340 16.77 20.93 18.03
CA LEU A 340 16.90 20.36 16.70
C LEU A 340 15.97 19.13 16.58
N PRO A 341 15.18 18.99 15.48
CA PRO A 341 14.51 17.74 15.19
C PRO A 341 15.52 16.59 15.20
N ALA A 342 15.15 15.45 15.77
CA ALA A 342 16.06 14.30 15.92
C ALA A 342 16.64 13.82 14.58
N SER A 343 15.92 13.99 13.48
CA SER A 343 16.41 13.74 12.11
C SER A 343 17.61 14.60 11.71
N LEU A 344 17.69 15.84 12.21
CA LEU A 344 18.83 16.72 11.97
C LEU A 344 19.99 16.49 12.97
N ALA A 345 19.68 16.02 14.18
CA ALA A 345 20.70 15.68 15.16
C ALA A 345 21.56 14.47 14.72
N SER A 346 20.96 13.50 14.01
CA SER A 346 21.72 12.38 13.45
C SER A 346 22.66 12.80 12.31
N VAL A 347 22.28 13.76 11.49
CA VAL A 347 23.16 14.33 10.43
C VAL A 347 24.29 15.14 11.04
N ALA A 348 24.04 15.90 12.12
CA ALA A 348 25.07 16.64 12.83
C ALA A 348 26.07 15.71 13.55
N ALA A 349 25.61 14.58 14.11
CA ALA A 349 26.46 13.56 14.72
C ALA A 349 27.34 12.83 13.69
N LEU A 350 26.83 12.57 12.47
CA LEU A 350 27.62 12.03 11.35
C LEU A 350 28.70 13.04 10.89
N GLY A 351 28.36 14.32 10.83
CA GLY A 351 29.31 15.38 10.48
C GLY A 351 30.43 15.52 11.51
N ALA A 352 30.12 15.44 12.81
CA ALA A 352 31.08 15.46 13.90
C ALA A 352 31.96 14.20 13.95
N GLY A 353 31.41 13.02 13.60
CA GLY A 353 32.15 11.76 13.49
C GLY A 353 33.16 11.77 12.32
N LEU A 354 32.80 12.34 11.19
CA LEU A 354 33.67 12.48 10.02
C LEU A 354 34.78 13.50 10.27
N ALA A 355 34.52 14.58 11.01
CA ALA A 355 35.53 15.53 11.43
C ALA A 355 36.56 14.93 12.42
N GLY A 356 36.10 14.02 13.31
CA GLY A 356 36.95 13.26 14.22
C GLY A 356 37.84 12.22 13.53
N LEU A 357 37.38 11.61 12.43
CA LEU A 357 38.17 10.67 11.64
C LEU A 357 39.20 11.35 10.74
N ALA A 358 38.94 12.59 10.30
CA ALA A 358 39.90 13.40 9.54
C ALA A 358 41.04 13.95 10.42
N GLY A 359 40.83 14.03 11.76
CA GLY A 359 41.85 14.53 12.71
C GLY A 359 42.84 13.48 13.20
N ALA A 360 42.69 12.19 12.89
CA ALA A 360 43.55 11.13 13.41
C ALA A 360 44.74 10.74 12.52
N GLY A 361 45.04 11.49 11.48
CA GLY A 361 46.07 11.11 10.47
C GLY A 361 46.93 12.18 9.83
N ALA A 362 47.10 13.36 10.42
CA ALA A 362 48.03 14.34 9.87
C ALA A 362 48.73 15.19 10.98
N THR A 363 49.97 14.88 11.23
CA THR A 363 50.91 15.79 11.89
C THR A 363 51.33 16.83 10.85
N GLY A 364 50.95 18.09 10.99
CA GLY A 364 51.48 19.19 10.24
C GLY A 364 50.51 20.34 9.95
N ASP A 365 50.76 21.43 10.67
CA ASP A 365 50.31 22.81 10.44
C ASP A 365 48.89 23.25 10.90
N PRO A 366 48.80 24.20 11.89
CA PRO A 366 47.57 24.64 12.51
C PRO A 366 46.89 25.85 11.84
N ALA A 367 46.91 25.96 10.51
CA ALA A 367 46.39 27.15 9.80
C ALA A 367 45.11 26.97 8.98
N LEU A 368 44.36 25.85 9.12
CA LEU A 368 43.17 25.56 8.28
C LEU A 368 41.88 25.24 9.04
N THR A 369 41.68 25.76 10.25
CA THR A 369 40.51 25.38 11.08
C THR A 369 39.52 26.50 11.42
N SER A 370 39.46 27.64 10.72
CA SER A 370 38.54 28.70 11.09
C SER A 370 37.48 29.11 10.06
N ASP A 371 37.54 28.65 8.80
CA ASP A 371 36.66 29.24 7.77
C ASP A 371 35.60 28.31 7.16
N SER A 372 35.64 27.00 7.42
CA SER A 372 34.69 26.05 6.79
C SER A 372 33.48 25.69 7.65
N GLY A 373 33.55 25.89 8.95
CA GLY A 373 32.43 25.57 9.88
C GLY A 373 31.31 26.62 9.86
N GLU A 374 31.66 27.90 9.76
CA GLU A 374 30.66 28.97 9.70
C GLU A 374 29.86 28.98 8.40
N SER A 375 30.43 28.60 7.28
CA SER A 375 29.74 28.60 5.99
C SER A 375 28.67 27.50 5.87
N VAL A 376 28.86 26.35 6.51
CA VAL A 376 27.89 25.24 6.50
C VAL A 376 26.70 25.57 7.41
N ILE A 377 26.92 26.13 8.57
CA ILE A 377 25.87 26.57 9.50
C ILE A 377 25.05 27.70 8.87
N GLN A 378 25.70 28.66 8.21
CA GLN A 378 25.01 29.74 7.53
C GLN A 378 24.20 29.27 6.31
N ALA A 379 24.69 28.26 5.56
CA ALA A 379 23.95 27.64 4.47
C ALA A 379 22.71 26.86 4.98
N LEU A 380 22.81 26.18 6.11
CA LEU A 380 21.69 25.49 6.76
C LEU A 380 20.66 26.47 7.31
N LEU A 381 21.08 27.57 7.93
CA LEU A 381 20.20 28.63 8.40
C LEU A 381 19.47 29.33 7.25
N ASN A 382 20.12 29.57 6.14
CA ASN A 382 19.53 30.16 4.95
C ASN A 382 18.57 29.20 4.23
N ALA A 383 18.82 27.90 4.27
CA ALA A 383 17.89 26.88 3.75
C ALA A 383 16.64 26.76 4.63
N TYR A 384 16.81 26.83 5.94
CA TYR A 384 15.70 26.81 6.90
C TYR A 384 14.81 28.07 6.81
N GLN A 385 15.39 29.27 6.67
CA GLN A 385 14.62 30.50 6.48
C GLN A 385 13.80 30.55 5.19
N LYS A 386 14.18 29.79 4.17
CA LYS A 386 13.42 29.64 2.91
C LYS A 386 12.30 28.60 2.96
N SER A 387 12.29 27.73 3.96
CA SER A 387 11.33 26.64 4.11
C SER A 387 10.20 26.91 5.12
N VAL A 388 10.24 28.03 5.84
CA VAL A 388 9.18 28.39 6.82
C VAL A 388 8.20 29.34 6.17
N PRO A 389 6.90 28.98 6.01
CA PRO A 389 5.87 29.92 5.64
C PRO A 389 5.71 30.97 6.76
N ALA A 390 5.67 32.24 6.39
CA ALA A 390 5.43 33.33 7.31
C ALA A 390 4.00 33.24 7.88
N GLY A 391 3.87 32.93 9.16
CA GLY A 391 2.63 33.12 9.93
C GLY A 391 2.27 31.99 10.90
N SER A 392 2.81 32.02 12.10
CA SER A 392 2.08 31.55 13.27
C SER A 392 2.49 32.37 14.49
N GLY A 393 1.58 33.26 14.86
CA GLY A 393 1.68 34.01 16.10
C GLY A 393 1.40 33.12 17.31
N THR A 394 2.28 33.22 18.29
CA THR A 394 2.13 32.72 19.65
C THR A 394 0.82 33.18 20.25
N GLN A 395 -0.06 32.28 20.68
CA GLN A 395 -1.10 32.57 21.65
C GLN A 395 -0.78 31.89 22.98
N THR A 396 -0.59 32.73 23.96
CA THR A 396 -0.48 32.44 25.40
C THR A 396 -1.79 31.85 25.91
N ALA A 397 -1.67 30.73 26.64
CA ALA A 397 -2.76 30.15 27.41
C ALA A 397 -3.28 31.14 28.46
N ALA A 398 -4.56 31.47 28.38
CA ALA A 398 -5.31 32.11 29.48
C ALA A 398 -6.32 31.06 29.99
N ASN A 399 -6.11 30.69 31.28
CA ASN A 399 -7.09 29.97 32.07
C ASN A 399 -8.37 30.80 32.20
N SER A 400 -9.52 30.20 31.88
CA SER A 400 -10.81 30.62 32.39
C SER A 400 -11.62 29.39 32.75
N ASP A 401 -11.85 29.19 34.03
CA ASP A 401 -12.85 28.27 34.59
C ASP A 401 -14.25 28.65 34.07
N ILE A 402 -14.89 27.70 33.37
CA ILE A 402 -16.34 27.69 33.18
C ILE A 402 -16.80 26.22 33.31
N ALA A 403 -17.90 26.04 34.03
CA ALA A 403 -18.52 24.81 34.45
C ALA A 403 -18.73 23.77 33.34
N SER A 404 -18.39 22.52 33.61
CA SER A 404 -18.38 21.37 32.72
C SER A 404 -19.77 20.85 32.40
N THR A 405 -20.21 21.01 31.17
CA THR A 405 -20.81 19.91 30.42
C THR A 405 -19.62 19.13 29.85
N GLN A 406 -19.52 17.84 30.15
CA GLN A 406 -18.41 17.00 29.66
C GLN A 406 -18.62 16.78 28.14
N ASP A 407 -17.97 17.60 27.30
CA ASP A 407 -17.91 17.39 25.88
C ASP A 407 -17.21 16.04 25.59
N THR A 408 -17.85 15.19 24.80
CA THR A 408 -17.25 13.90 24.39
C THR A 408 -16.24 14.16 23.28
N PRO A 409 -14.95 13.85 23.47
CA PRO A 409 -13.95 14.10 22.43
C PRO A 409 -14.18 13.20 21.23
N ILE A 410 -13.97 13.75 20.03
CA ILE A 410 -13.84 13.01 18.79
C ILE A 410 -12.35 12.83 18.55
N GLU A 411 -11.86 11.60 18.73
CA GLU A 411 -10.45 11.30 18.55
C GLU A 411 -10.21 10.64 17.19
N SER A 412 -9.06 10.94 16.58
CA SER A 412 -8.65 10.27 15.37
C SER A 412 -8.40 8.79 15.63
N THR A 413 -9.07 7.92 14.90
CA THR A 413 -8.86 6.46 14.97
C THR A 413 -7.68 5.98 14.13
N ILE A 414 -7.03 6.88 13.38
CA ILE A 414 -5.90 6.58 12.48
C ILE A 414 -4.88 7.72 12.52
N THR A 415 -3.68 7.46 12.00
CA THR A 415 -2.75 8.53 11.63
C THR A 415 -2.96 8.87 10.16
N GLY A 416 -3.43 10.08 9.88
CA GLY A 416 -3.77 10.50 8.51
C GLY A 416 -3.95 12.00 8.38
N THR A 417 -4.40 12.44 7.22
CA THR A 417 -4.73 13.84 6.94
C THR A 417 -6.24 14.02 6.90
N VAL A 418 -6.76 15.04 7.53
CA VAL A 418 -8.20 15.40 7.44
C VAL A 418 -8.49 15.86 6.02
N VAL A 419 -9.29 15.08 5.29
CA VAL A 419 -9.68 15.43 3.91
C VAL A 419 -10.81 16.42 3.90
N ARG A 420 -11.90 16.06 4.58
CA ARG A 420 -13.12 16.87 4.64
C ARG A 420 -13.97 16.53 5.85
N TRP A 421 -14.76 17.47 6.29
CA TRP A 421 -15.84 17.26 7.23
C TRP A 421 -17.14 16.98 6.47
N LEU A 422 -17.91 16.00 6.95
CA LEU A 422 -19.21 15.63 6.38
C LEU A 422 -20.37 16.37 7.06
N ALA A 423 -20.18 16.83 8.33
CA ALA A 423 -21.15 17.61 9.07
C ALA A 423 -20.58 18.99 9.43
N ASP A 424 -21.37 20.05 9.42
CA ASP A 424 -20.92 21.42 9.69
C ASP A 424 -20.63 21.67 11.19
N ASP A 425 -19.72 22.60 11.48
CA ASP A 425 -19.48 23.05 12.85
C ASP A 425 -20.75 23.63 13.46
N GLY A 426 -21.13 23.17 14.68
CA GLY A 426 -22.41 23.51 15.30
C GLY A 426 -23.61 22.69 14.81
N ALA A 427 -23.45 21.76 13.90
CA ALA A 427 -24.53 20.86 13.46
C ALA A 427 -24.86 19.83 14.54
N HIS A 428 -26.12 19.40 14.59
CA HIS A 428 -26.55 18.25 15.37
C HIS A 428 -26.23 16.98 14.59
N VAL A 429 -25.56 16.03 15.24
CA VAL A 429 -25.19 14.73 14.67
C VAL A 429 -25.77 13.60 15.52
N GLU A 430 -26.08 12.47 14.90
CA GLU A 430 -26.55 11.26 15.57
C GLU A 430 -25.36 10.36 15.95
N GLU A 431 -25.53 9.48 16.94
CA GLU A 431 -24.53 8.49 17.30
C GLU A 431 -24.26 7.55 16.10
N ASN A 432 -22.98 7.31 15.78
CA ASN A 432 -22.47 6.54 14.63
C ASN A 432 -22.68 7.24 13.26
N GLU A 433 -23.12 8.47 13.22
CA GLU A 433 -23.16 9.26 11.97
C GLU A 433 -21.74 9.58 11.51
N PRO A 434 -21.38 9.39 10.21
CA PRO A 434 -20.09 9.82 9.67
C PRO A 434 -19.97 11.34 9.71
N ILE A 435 -18.90 11.86 10.34
CA ILE A 435 -18.73 13.30 10.57
C ILE A 435 -17.47 13.89 9.94
N VAL A 436 -16.42 13.11 9.77
CA VAL A 436 -15.17 13.57 9.15
C VAL A 436 -14.49 12.43 8.40
N VAL A 437 -13.85 12.76 7.28
CA VAL A 437 -13.08 11.82 6.45
C VAL A 437 -11.60 12.15 6.62
N LEU A 438 -10.83 11.13 6.99
CA LEU A 438 -9.38 11.17 7.03
C LEU A 438 -8.80 10.29 5.92
N GLU A 439 -7.71 10.74 5.31
CA GLU A 439 -6.92 9.94 4.38
C GLU A 439 -5.67 9.41 5.08
N ALA A 440 -5.48 8.09 5.02
CA ALA A 440 -4.26 7.43 5.44
C ALA A 440 -3.83 6.41 4.38
N MET A 441 -2.57 6.49 3.92
CA MET A 441 -2.00 5.53 2.98
C MET A 441 -2.86 5.30 1.72
N LYS A 442 -3.41 6.40 1.16
CA LYS A 442 -4.31 6.41 -0.01
C LYS A 442 -5.70 5.79 0.22
N MET A 443 -6.09 5.59 1.47
CA MET A 443 -7.45 5.15 1.82
C MET A 443 -8.16 6.26 2.56
N GLU A 444 -9.38 6.57 2.15
CA GLU A 444 -10.30 7.44 2.90
C GLU A 444 -11.01 6.61 3.99
N ILE A 445 -11.02 7.14 5.20
CA ILE A 445 -11.64 6.50 6.37
C ILE A 445 -12.57 7.50 7.02
N GLU A 446 -13.83 7.10 7.18
CA GLU A 446 -14.84 7.89 7.87
C GLU A 446 -14.73 7.70 9.38
N ILE A 447 -14.68 8.80 10.11
CA ILE A 447 -14.80 8.80 11.57
C ILE A 447 -16.24 9.18 11.90
N THR A 448 -16.85 8.38 12.75
CA THR A 448 -18.25 8.55 13.16
C THR A 448 -18.36 9.26 14.51
N ALA A 449 -19.51 9.87 14.75
CA ALA A 449 -19.84 10.51 16.03
C ALA A 449 -19.93 9.44 17.14
N PRO A 450 -19.17 9.57 18.25
CA PRO A 450 -19.22 8.61 19.36
C PRO A 450 -20.53 8.71 20.20
N VAL A 451 -21.23 9.82 20.13
CA VAL A 451 -22.51 10.10 20.77
C VAL A 451 -23.33 11.07 19.93
N ALA A 452 -24.64 11.13 20.12
CA ALA A 452 -25.48 12.17 19.51
C ALA A 452 -25.29 13.50 20.25
N GLY A 453 -25.28 14.64 19.53
CA GLY A 453 -25.13 15.97 20.10
C GLY A 453 -24.71 17.04 19.09
N ILE A 454 -24.20 18.17 19.57
CA ILE A 454 -23.74 19.28 18.75
C ILE A 454 -22.22 19.12 18.46
N LEU A 455 -21.86 19.09 17.19
CA LEU A 455 -20.48 18.96 16.74
C LEU A 455 -19.68 20.26 16.90
N HIS A 456 -18.53 20.18 17.53
CA HIS A 456 -17.53 21.25 17.61
C HIS A 456 -16.23 20.78 16.96
N ARG A 457 -15.84 21.36 15.82
CA ARG A 457 -14.64 21.02 15.09
C ARG A 457 -13.41 21.73 15.67
N SER A 458 -12.30 21.02 15.85
CA SER A 458 -10.99 21.61 16.20
C SER A 458 -9.96 21.47 15.11
N ALA A 459 -10.00 20.37 14.33
CA ALA A 459 -9.13 20.16 13.18
C ALA A 459 -9.73 20.73 11.89
N GLN A 460 -8.88 21.15 10.96
CA GLN A 460 -9.26 21.66 9.64
C GLN A 460 -8.87 20.70 8.52
N ALA A 461 -9.52 20.79 7.36
CA ALA A 461 -9.11 20.06 6.17
C ALA A 461 -7.66 20.43 5.81
N GLY A 462 -6.83 19.41 5.59
CA GLY A 462 -5.39 19.50 5.39
C GLY A 462 -4.54 19.32 6.65
N ASP A 463 -5.14 19.31 7.84
CA ASP A 463 -4.40 19.02 9.09
C ASP A 463 -4.02 17.55 9.17
N THR A 464 -2.82 17.27 9.65
CA THR A 464 -2.39 15.91 9.96
C THR A 464 -2.77 15.56 11.40
N ALA A 465 -3.56 14.51 11.58
CA ALA A 465 -3.93 13.94 12.86
C ALA A 465 -3.20 12.62 13.08
N GLN A 466 -2.78 12.36 14.32
CA GLN A 466 -2.27 11.06 14.74
C GLN A 466 -3.39 10.28 15.44
N TYR A 467 -3.23 8.95 15.52
CA TYR A 467 -4.13 8.13 16.32
C TYR A 467 -4.29 8.67 17.73
N GLY A 468 -5.53 8.93 18.16
CA GLY A 468 -5.86 9.52 19.46
C GLY A 468 -5.73 11.04 19.54
N ASP A 469 -5.39 11.74 18.46
CA ASP A 469 -5.41 13.19 18.45
C ASP A 469 -6.86 13.71 18.40
N PRO A 470 -7.20 14.78 19.12
CA PRO A 470 -8.55 15.33 19.11
C PRO A 470 -8.82 16.03 17.78
N LEU A 471 -9.87 15.59 17.09
CA LEU A 471 -10.38 16.22 15.87
C LEU A 471 -11.46 17.27 16.18
N GLY A 472 -12.18 17.07 17.28
CA GLY A 472 -13.29 17.89 17.73
C GLY A 472 -13.90 17.33 19.01
N ALA A 473 -15.11 17.79 19.34
CA ALA A 473 -15.90 17.29 20.46
C ALA A 473 -17.39 17.35 20.15
N ILE A 474 -18.20 16.60 20.86
CA ILE A 474 -19.67 16.66 20.83
C ILE A 474 -20.18 17.03 22.21
N SER A 475 -21.01 18.11 22.26
CA SER A 475 -21.65 18.63 23.48
C SER A 475 -23.13 18.25 23.58
#